data_a4924183b3df649fbb7a021de2ce072d
#
_entry.id   a4924183b3df649fbb7a021de2ce072d
#
_cell.length_a   1.000
_cell.length_b   1.000
_cell.length_c   1.000
_cell.angle_alpha   90.00
_cell.angle_beta   90.00
_cell.angle_gamma   90.00
#
_symmetry.space_group_name_H-M   'P 1'
#
loop_
_entity.id
_entity.type
_entity.pdbx_description
1 polymer ?
#
loop_
_entity_poly.entity_id
_entity_poly.type
_entity_poly.pdbx_seq_one_letter_code
_entity_poly.pdbx_strand_id
1 'polypeptide(L)'
;MSESSSQARLAIVCGLPGSGKTTLAIRLEAEYGAVRFSPDDWMDDLGINLHDTAARAKIERLQWKLAQKLLATGGKVVIEWGTWARAERDALRTAARELGAAVELHYLQAEEDVLFERISRRGRENPPIPRKAIAEWKYLFEAPTSDELAPFDEPLLQD
;
A
#
# COMPACT_ATOMS: atom_id res chain seq x y z
N MET A 1 21.14 22.60 4.05
CA MET A 1 20.07 21.75 4.58
C MET A 1 18.94 21.67 3.56
N SER A 2 18.56 20.51 3.20
CA SER A 2 17.51 20.31 2.20
C SER A 2 16.14 20.33 2.86
N GLU A 3 15.26 21.23 2.44
CA GLU A 3 13.90 21.30 2.94
C GLU A 3 13.10 20.06 2.55
N SER A 4 13.44 19.40 1.42
CA SER A 4 12.76 18.21 0.96
C SER A 4 12.88 17.04 1.95
N SER A 5 13.94 16.99 2.77
CA SER A 5 14.13 15.91 3.75
C SER A 5 13.17 16.01 4.94
N SER A 6 12.63 17.22 5.20
CA SER A 6 11.68 17.45 6.29
C SER A 6 10.24 17.52 5.83
N GLN A 7 10.00 17.45 4.52
CA GLN A 7 8.64 17.49 3.99
C GLN A 7 7.89 16.20 4.29
N ALA A 8 6.63 16.34 4.71
CA ALA A 8 5.73 15.20 4.85
C ALA A 8 5.62 14.47 3.50
N ARG A 9 5.56 13.15 3.56
CA ARG A 9 5.50 12.34 2.34
C ARG A 9 4.68 11.07 2.57
N LEU A 10 3.80 10.80 1.64
CA LEU A 10 3.05 9.54 1.62
C LEU A 10 3.54 8.71 0.43
N ALA A 11 3.96 7.48 0.71
CA ALA A 11 4.27 6.50 -0.33
C ALA A 11 3.15 5.47 -0.34
N ILE A 12 2.45 5.35 -1.46
CA ILE A 12 1.40 4.36 -1.66
C ILE A 12 2.01 3.21 -2.43
N VAL A 13 1.98 2.01 -1.84
CA VAL A 13 2.47 0.80 -2.51
C VAL A 13 1.26 -0.05 -2.86
N CYS A 14 0.96 -0.18 -4.14
CA CYS A 14 -0.23 -0.89 -4.59
C CYS A 14 0.12 -2.07 -5.48
N GLY A 15 -0.78 -3.04 -5.51
CA GLY A 15 -0.62 -4.27 -6.26
C GLY A 15 -1.41 -5.39 -5.62
N LEU A 16 -1.50 -6.50 -6.32
CA LEU A 16 -2.19 -7.69 -5.81
C LEU A 16 -1.37 -8.37 -4.72
N PRO A 17 -2.01 -9.21 -3.88
CA PRO A 17 -1.26 -10.05 -2.94
C PRO A 17 -0.19 -10.86 -3.69
N GLY A 18 0.99 -10.97 -3.12
CA GLY A 18 2.10 -11.70 -3.72
C GLY A 18 2.93 -10.88 -4.72
N SER A 19 2.57 -9.63 -4.98
CA SER A 19 3.29 -8.79 -5.97
C SER A 19 4.62 -8.25 -5.48
N GLY A 20 4.90 -8.33 -4.18
CA GLY A 20 6.14 -7.81 -3.60
C GLY A 20 5.96 -6.53 -2.80
N LYS A 21 4.71 -6.15 -2.51
CA LYS A 21 4.41 -4.91 -1.79
C LYS A 21 5.12 -4.82 -0.45
N THR A 22 5.08 -5.89 0.33
CA THR A 22 5.67 -5.88 1.67
C THR A 22 7.17 -5.65 1.62
N THR A 23 7.87 -6.32 0.71
CA THR A 23 9.31 -6.15 0.54
C THR A 23 9.67 -4.71 0.21
N LEU A 24 8.95 -4.11 -0.75
CA LEU A 24 9.19 -2.73 -1.12
C LEU A 24 8.80 -1.78 0.02
N ALA A 25 7.66 -2.00 0.66
CA ALA A 25 7.18 -1.13 1.73
C ALA A 25 8.15 -1.10 2.92
N ILE A 26 8.71 -2.25 3.29
CA ILE A 26 9.71 -2.32 4.36
C ILE A 26 10.97 -1.55 3.96
N ARG A 27 11.38 -1.66 2.71
CA ARG A 27 12.53 -0.93 2.20
C ARG A 27 12.30 0.58 2.24
N LEU A 28 11.13 1.03 1.78
CA LEU A 28 10.77 2.45 1.82
C LEU A 28 10.72 2.98 3.26
N GLU A 29 10.15 2.19 4.16
CA GLU A 29 10.08 2.55 5.58
C GLU A 29 11.48 2.84 6.13
N ALA A 30 12.42 1.95 5.85
CA ALA A 30 13.80 2.10 6.34
C ALA A 30 14.51 3.28 5.68
N GLU A 31 14.40 3.39 4.35
CA GLU A 31 15.11 4.43 3.59
C GLU A 31 14.56 5.83 3.85
N TYR A 32 13.26 5.95 4.08
CA TYR A 32 12.63 7.27 4.26
C TYR A 32 12.51 7.66 5.74
N GLY A 33 12.80 6.76 6.66
CA GLY A 33 12.49 7.01 8.07
C GLY A 33 10.98 7.16 8.27
N ALA A 34 10.20 6.31 7.62
CA ALA A 34 8.73 6.41 7.59
C ALA A 34 8.09 5.39 8.55
N VAL A 35 6.82 5.59 8.84
CA VAL A 35 5.99 4.59 9.52
C VAL A 35 5.21 3.82 8.45
N ARG A 36 5.32 2.51 8.48
CA ARG A 36 4.64 1.63 7.54
C ARG A 36 3.34 1.11 8.14
N PHE A 37 2.26 1.19 7.37
CA PHE A 37 0.96 0.64 7.75
C PHE A 37 0.61 -0.54 6.86
N SER A 38 0.55 -1.72 7.45
CA SER A 38 0.16 -2.97 6.81
C SER A 38 -1.07 -3.52 7.53
N PRO A 39 -2.22 -3.61 6.87
CA PRO A 39 -3.39 -4.22 7.50
C PRO A 39 -3.15 -5.67 7.87
N ASP A 40 -2.46 -6.43 7.03
CA ASP A 40 -2.18 -7.85 7.28
C ASP A 40 -1.39 -8.04 8.57
N ASP A 41 -0.37 -7.23 8.80
CA ASP A 41 0.44 -7.34 10.01
C ASP A 41 -0.39 -7.06 11.27
N TRP A 42 -1.24 -6.02 11.22
CA TRP A 42 -2.11 -5.71 12.34
C TRP A 42 -3.13 -6.82 12.59
N MET A 43 -3.70 -7.38 11.52
CA MET A 43 -4.65 -8.49 11.65
C MET A 43 -4.00 -9.71 12.28
N ASP A 44 -2.79 -10.06 11.81
CA ASP A 44 -2.05 -11.17 12.40
C ASP A 44 -1.75 -10.93 13.87
N ASP A 45 -1.28 -9.74 14.23
CA ASP A 45 -0.95 -9.38 15.61
C ASP A 45 -2.19 -9.43 16.51
N LEU A 46 -3.35 -9.10 15.98
CA LEU A 46 -4.61 -9.09 16.71
C LEU A 46 -5.34 -10.44 16.68
N GLY A 47 -4.81 -11.42 15.97
CA GLY A 47 -5.44 -12.74 15.83
C GLY A 47 -6.69 -12.72 14.95
N ILE A 48 -6.76 -11.81 14.00
CA ILE A 48 -7.91 -11.68 13.09
C ILE A 48 -7.60 -12.42 11.80
N ASN A 49 -8.57 -13.21 11.31
CA ASN A 49 -8.41 -13.94 10.05
C ASN A 49 -8.27 -12.96 8.89
N LEU A 50 -7.28 -13.20 8.01
CA LEU A 50 -6.99 -12.31 6.88
C LEU A 50 -8.12 -12.24 5.85
N HIS A 51 -9.07 -13.18 5.88
CA HIS A 51 -10.26 -13.14 5.03
C HIS A 51 -11.38 -12.25 5.60
N ASP A 52 -11.23 -11.72 6.80
CA ASP A 52 -12.23 -10.86 7.42
C ASP A 52 -12.15 -9.45 6.81
N THR A 53 -12.90 -9.25 5.73
CA THR A 53 -12.87 -7.99 4.98
C THR A 53 -13.44 -6.82 5.76
N ALA A 54 -14.41 -7.06 6.64
CA ALA A 54 -14.99 -6.01 7.48
C ALA A 54 -13.97 -5.50 8.50
N ALA A 55 -13.23 -6.42 9.12
CA ALA A 55 -12.16 -6.06 10.06
C ALA A 55 -11.04 -5.32 9.34
N ARG A 56 -10.66 -5.78 8.15
CA ARG A 56 -9.63 -5.11 7.32
C ARG A 56 -10.01 -3.66 7.05
N ALA A 57 -11.26 -3.41 6.67
CA ALA A 57 -11.73 -2.06 6.39
C ALA A 57 -11.63 -1.16 7.60
N LYS A 58 -11.96 -1.67 8.78
CA LYS A 58 -11.83 -0.91 10.03
C LYS A 58 -10.38 -0.59 10.35
N ILE A 59 -9.49 -1.56 10.15
CA ILE A 59 -8.06 -1.38 10.39
C ILE A 59 -7.49 -0.33 9.45
N GLU A 60 -7.85 -0.38 8.16
CA GLU A 60 -7.39 0.62 7.20
C GLU A 60 -7.85 2.03 7.59
N ARG A 61 -9.09 2.16 8.07
CA ARG A 61 -9.57 3.46 8.54
C ARG A 61 -8.77 3.97 9.75
N LEU A 62 -8.44 3.09 10.69
CA LEU A 62 -7.63 3.47 11.85
C LEU A 62 -6.21 3.82 11.43
N GLN A 63 -5.62 3.06 10.53
CA GLN A 63 -4.29 3.33 10.01
C GLN A 63 -4.26 4.68 9.29
N TRP A 64 -5.29 4.96 8.47
CA TRP A 64 -5.36 6.23 7.77
C TRP A 64 -5.51 7.41 8.72
N LYS A 65 -6.27 7.23 9.77
CA LYS A 65 -6.42 8.26 10.81
C LYS A 65 -5.08 8.61 11.45
N LEU A 66 -4.29 7.60 11.79
CA LEU A 66 -2.94 7.80 12.34
C LEU A 66 -1.99 8.39 11.29
N ALA A 67 -2.05 7.88 10.06
CA ALA A 67 -1.21 8.36 8.98
C ALA A 67 -1.42 9.86 8.74
N GLN A 68 -2.67 10.32 8.75
CA GLN A 68 -2.97 11.75 8.56
C GLN A 68 -2.36 12.61 9.67
N LYS A 69 -2.39 12.13 10.90
CA LYS A 69 -1.75 12.86 12.01
C LYS A 69 -0.25 12.97 11.83
N LEU A 70 0.37 11.88 11.37
CA LEU A 70 1.81 11.88 11.10
C LEU A 70 2.15 12.83 9.95
N LEU A 71 1.39 12.79 8.86
CA LEU A 71 1.61 13.68 7.72
C LEU A 71 1.42 15.14 8.11
N ALA A 72 0.43 15.45 8.93
CA ALA A 72 0.15 16.81 9.36
C ALA A 72 1.31 17.41 10.18
N THR A 73 2.12 16.58 10.80
CA THR A 73 3.27 17.04 11.60
C THR A 73 4.60 16.88 10.86
N GLY A 74 4.58 16.68 9.56
CA GLY A 74 5.79 16.57 8.74
C GLY A 74 6.37 15.17 8.65
N GLY A 75 5.65 14.16 9.11
CA GLY A 75 6.12 12.77 9.09
C GLY A 75 6.00 12.13 7.71
N LYS A 76 6.62 10.98 7.59
CA LYS A 76 6.59 10.18 6.36
C LYS A 76 5.89 8.85 6.64
N VAL A 77 5.06 8.44 5.70
CA VAL A 77 4.18 7.28 5.85
C VAL A 77 4.25 6.42 4.59
N VAL A 78 4.28 5.11 4.80
CA VAL A 78 4.15 4.12 3.72
C VAL A 78 2.90 3.32 3.98
N ILE A 79 2.00 3.24 3.00
CA ILE A 79 0.83 2.36 3.10
C ILE A 79 0.92 1.26 2.06
N GLU A 80 0.66 0.02 2.50
CA GLU A 80 0.63 -1.13 1.60
C GLU A 80 -0.73 -1.83 1.68
N TRP A 81 -1.74 -1.03 1.40
CA TRP A 81 -3.10 -1.55 1.33
C TRP A 81 -3.37 -2.07 -0.07
N GLY A 82 -3.88 -2.83 -0.56
CA GLY A 82 -4.06 -3.23 -1.95
C GLY A 82 -4.33 -2.04 -2.87
N THR A 83 -5.24 -1.13 -2.48
CA THR A 83 -5.66 0.06 -3.25
C THR A 83 -5.92 -0.28 -4.72
N TRP A 84 -6.87 -1.19 -4.95
CA TRP A 84 -7.14 -1.74 -6.27
C TRP A 84 -7.83 -0.76 -7.21
N ALA A 85 -8.55 0.21 -6.67
CA ALA A 85 -9.32 1.15 -7.47
C ALA A 85 -8.58 2.48 -7.59
N ARG A 86 -8.62 3.05 -8.78
CA ARG A 86 -8.07 4.38 -9.02
C ARG A 86 -8.68 5.43 -8.07
N ALA A 87 -10.00 5.33 -7.84
CA ALA A 87 -10.70 6.26 -6.96
C ALA A 87 -10.12 6.27 -5.55
N GLU A 88 -9.71 5.11 -5.02
CA GLU A 88 -9.08 5.02 -3.71
C GLU A 88 -7.73 5.73 -3.71
N ARG A 89 -6.91 5.48 -4.73
CA ARG A 89 -5.59 6.10 -4.84
C ARG A 89 -5.68 7.61 -5.02
N ASP A 90 -6.64 8.08 -5.82
CA ASP A 90 -6.86 9.52 -6.02
C ASP A 90 -7.30 10.19 -4.72
N ALA A 91 -8.19 9.54 -3.94
CA ALA A 91 -8.65 10.07 -2.67
C ALA A 91 -7.50 10.20 -1.66
N LEU A 92 -6.64 9.20 -1.58
CA LEU A 92 -5.48 9.23 -0.70
C LEU A 92 -4.51 10.34 -1.11
N ARG A 93 -4.25 10.46 -2.40
CA ARG A 93 -3.37 11.53 -2.92
C ARG A 93 -3.91 12.90 -2.57
N THR A 94 -5.18 13.13 -2.85
CA THR A 94 -5.82 14.42 -2.60
C THR A 94 -5.77 14.78 -1.11
N ALA A 95 -6.12 13.84 -0.24
CA ALA A 95 -6.10 14.06 1.19
C ALA A 95 -4.69 14.36 1.70
N ALA A 96 -3.69 13.63 1.22
CA ALA A 96 -2.30 13.87 1.62
C ALA A 96 -1.81 15.24 1.15
N ARG A 97 -2.17 15.64 -0.07
CA ARG A 97 -1.85 16.98 -0.60
C ARG A 97 -2.43 18.07 0.28
N GLU A 98 -3.66 17.90 0.74
CA GLU A 98 -4.31 18.88 1.63
C GLU A 98 -3.56 19.04 2.94
N LEU A 99 -2.83 18.01 3.36
CA LEU A 99 -1.99 18.07 4.56
C LEU A 99 -0.58 18.59 4.28
N GLY A 100 -0.30 19.00 3.05
CA GLY A 100 1.01 19.52 2.66
C GLY A 100 2.04 18.46 2.34
N ALA A 101 1.62 17.21 2.12
CA ALA A 101 2.54 16.13 1.87
C ALA A 101 2.84 15.96 0.38
N ALA A 102 4.06 15.55 0.07
CA ALA A 102 4.38 14.94 -1.22
C ALA A 102 3.77 13.55 -1.26
N VAL A 103 3.39 13.08 -2.44
CA VAL A 103 2.75 11.75 -2.57
C VAL A 103 3.35 11.03 -3.76
N GLU A 104 3.84 9.83 -3.51
CA GLU A 104 4.37 8.98 -4.57
C GLU A 104 3.60 7.67 -4.63
N LEU A 105 3.53 7.08 -5.82
CA LEU A 105 2.82 5.83 -6.05
C LEU A 105 3.77 4.80 -6.63
N HIS A 106 3.83 3.66 -5.98
CA HIS A 106 4.59 2.49 -6.46
C HIS A 106 3.58 1.41 -6.83
N TYR A 107 3.59 1.01 -8.08
CA TYR A 107 2.72 -0.06 -8.58
C TYR A 107 3.55 -1.28 -8.90
N LEU A 108 3.21 -2.39 -8.25
CA LEU A 108 3.91 -3.66 -8.44
C LEU A 108 2.98 -4.66 -9.10
N GLN A 109 3.51 -5.40 -10.07
CA GLN A 109 2.76 -6.45 -10.75
C GLN A 109 3.67 -7.66 -10.95
N ALA A 110 3.06 -8.83 -11.08
CA ALA A 110 3.75 -10.07 -11.39
C ALA A 110 2.78 -10.97 -12.12
N GLU A 111 3.34 -11.97 -12.82
CA GLU A 111 2.54 -12.96 -13.52
C GLU A 111 1.73 -13.78 -12.52
N GLU A 112 0.60 -14.30 -12.99
CA GLU A 112 -0.34 -15.06 -12.17
C GLU A 112 0.33 -16.22 -11.44
N ASP A 113 1.18 -16.97 -12.13
CA ASP A 113 1.91 -18.09 -11.55
C ASP A 113 2.81 -17.65 -10.40
N VAL A 114 3.48 -16.52 -10.57
CA VAL A 114 4.39 -15.95 -9.56
C VAL A 114 3.59 -15.51 -8.33
N LEU A 115 2.46 -14.86 -8.53
CA LEU A 115 1.59 -14.42 -7.44
C LEU A 115 1.10 -15.62 -6.64
N PHE A 116 0.62 -16.65 -7.33
CA PHE A 116 0.11 -17.86 -6.67
C PHE A 116 1.19 -18.57 -5.86
N GLU A 117 2.38 -18.73 -6.45
CA GLU A 117 3.50 -19.36 -5.76
C GLU A 117 3.89 -18.61 -4.48
N ARG A 118 4.00 -17.29 -4.58
CA ARG A 118 4.39 -16.47 -3.43
C ARG A 118 3.36 -16.51 -2.30
N ILE A 119 2.07 -16.42 -2.65
CA ILE A 119 0.98 -16.49 -1.67
C ILE A 119 0.97 -17.86 -0.99
N SER A 120 1.08 -18.94 -1.76
CA SER A 120 1.07 -20.30 -1.23
C SER A 120 2.26 -20.54 -0.31
N ARG A 121 3.44 -20.02 -0.68
CA ARG A 121 4.65 -20.19 0.11
C ARG A 121 4.55 -19.46 1.46
N ARG A 122 3.94 -18.27 1.49
CA ARG A 122 3.75 -17.54 2.75
C ARG A 122 2.84 -18.27 3.71
N GLY A 123 1.78 -18.88 3.19
CA GLY A 123 0.84 -19.67 4.00
C GLY A 123 0.13 -18.89 5.08
N ARG A 124 -0.11 -17.58 4.88
CA ARG A 124 -0.75 -16.73 5.87
C ARG A 124 -2.26 -16.84 5.89
N GLU A 125 -2.86 -17.19 4.77
CA GLU A 125 -4.32 -17.25 4.63
C GLU A 125 -4.87 -18.62 5.04
N ASN A 126 -5.97 -18.61 5.77
CA ASN A 126 -6.70 -19.80 6.16
C ASN A 126 -8.20 -19.55 5.99
N PRO A 127 -8.89 -20.18 5.00
CA PRO A 127 -8.36 -21.18 4.08
C PRO A 127 -7.38 -20.61 3.05
N PRO A 128 -6.54 -21.47 2.42
CA PRO A 128 -5.60 -21.01 1.41
C PRO A 128 -6.30 -20.38 0.21
N ILE A 129 -5.60 -19.45 -0.44
CA ILE A 129 -6.12 -18.75 -1.63
C ILE A 129 -6.07 -19.71 -2.82
N PRO A 130 -7.19 -19.98 -3.49
CA PRO A 130 -7.19 -20.82 -4.68
C PRO A 130 -6.64 -20.05 -5.88
N ARG A 131 -6.04 -20.78 -6.82
CA ARG A 131 -5.44 -20.18 -8.01
C ARG A 131 -6.43 -19.34 -8.80
N LYS A 132 -7.68 -19.78 -8.92
CA LYS A 132 -8.72 -19.07 -9.68
C LYS A 132 -8.99 -17.68 -9.12
N ALA A 133 -8.78 -17.47 -7.82
CA ALA A 133 -8.99 -16.17 -7.21
C ALA A 133 -8.03 -15.13 -7.78
N ILE A 134 -6.81 -15.52 -8.10
CA ILE A 134 -5.80 -14.59 -8.63
C ILE A 134 -6.20 -14.07 -10.00
N ALA A 135 -6.76 -14.91 -10.86
CA ALA A 135 -7.26 -14.47 -12.17
C ALA A 135 -8.39 -13.46 -12.01
N GLU A 136 -9.30 -13.72 -11.06
CA GLU A 136 -10.39 -12.78 -10.75
C GLU A 136 -9.85 -11.44 -10.24
N TRP A 137 -8.87 -11.48 -9.37
CA TRP A 137 -8.25 -10.28 -8.81
C TRP A 137 -7.57 -9.45 -9.91
N LYS A 138 -6.86 -10.10 -10.81
CA LYS A 138 -6.20 -9.38 -11.93
C LYS A 138 -7.23 -8.67 -12.80
N TYR A 139 -8.39 -9.27 -12.96
CA TYR A 139 -9.48 -8.67 -13.72
C TYR A 139 -10.07 -7.45 -12.99
N LEU A 140 -10.19 -7.53 -11.66
CA LEU A 140 -10.80 -6.47 -10.85
C LEU A 140 -9.85 -5.31 -10.56
N PHE A 141 -8.55 -5.54 -10.60
CA PHE A 141 -7.56 -4.52 -10.26
C PHE A 141 -7.47 -3.48 -11.36
N GLU A 142 -7.68 -2.21 -10.99
CA GLU A 142 -7.52 -1.10 -11.92
C GLU A 142 -6.04 -0.66 -11.94
N ALA A 143 -5.28 -1.12 -12.94
CA ALA A 143 -3.87 -0.77 -13.05
C ALA A 143 -3.71 0.75 -13.28
N PRO A 144 -2.78 1.40 -12.58
CA PRO A 144 -2.53 2.82 -12.81
C PRO A 144 -2.13 3.11 -14.26
N THR A 145 -2.74 4.16 -14.81
CA THR A 145 -2.42 4.64 -16.16
C THR A 145 -1.49 5.84 -16.05
N SER A 146 -0.92 6.26 -17.18
CA SER A 146 -0.07 7.46 -17.20
C SER A 146 -0.83 8.71 -16.74
N ASP A 147 -2.13 8.80 -17.05
CA ASP A 147 -2.96 9.92 -16.58
C ASP A 147 -3.07 9.95 -15.05
N GLU A 148 -3.23 8.79 -14.46
CA GLU A 148 -3.29 8.69 -13.00
C GLU A 148 -1.96 9.05 -12.37
N LEU A 149 -0.85 8.59 -12.95
CA LEU A 149 0.49 8.80 -12.39
C LEU A 149 0.98 10.24 -12.50
N ALA A 150 0.49 10.99 -13.48
CA ALA A 150 0.98 12.35 -13.76
C ALA A 150 0.97 13.30 -12.56
N PRO A 151 -0.08 13.32 -11.70
CA PRO A 151 -0.09 14.22 -10.54
C PRO A 151 0.70 13.74 -9.32
N PHE A 152 1.26 12.52 -9.36
CA PHE A 152 2.10 12.04 -8.27
C PHE A 152 3.52 12.59 -8.39
N ASP A 153 4.18 12.74 -7.25
CA ASP A 153 5.59 13.13 -7.21
C ASP A 153 6.48 11.96 -7.65
N GLU A 154 7.64 12.29 -8.19
CA GLU A 154 8.65 11.27 -8.49
C GLU A 154 9.06 10.57 -7.19
N PRO A 155 9.12 9.24 -7.18
CA PRO A 155 9.60 8.53 -6.00
C PRO A 155 11.04 8.94 -5.64
N LEU A 156 11.31 9.12 -4.35
CA LEU A 156 12.67 9.39 -3.90
C LEU A 156 13.57 8.16 -4.09
N LEU A 157 12.99 6.97 -3.89
CA LEU A 157 13.68 5.71 -4.11
C LEU A 157 13.10 5.07 -5.36
N GLN A 158 13.94 4.80 -6.35
CA GLN A 158 13.52 4.14 -7.58
C GLN A 158 13.61 2.63 -7.40
N ASP A 159 12.63 1.92 -7.93
CA ASP A 159 12.57 0.45 -7.89
C ASP A 159 13.57 -0.16 -8.88
#